data_6388f2660d5f76ea98d0843575aa0013
#
_entry.id   6388f2660d5f76ea98d0843575aa0013
#
_cell.length_a   1.000
_cell.length_b   1.000
_cell.length_c   1.000
_cell.angle_alpha   90.00
_cell.angle_beta   90.00
_cell.angle_gamma   90.00
#
_symmetry.space_group_name_H-M   'P 1'
#
loop_
_entity.id
_entity.type
_entity.pdbx_description
1 polymer ?
#
loop_
_entity_poly.entity_id
_entity_poly.type
_entity_poly.pdbx_seq_one_letter_code
_entity_poly.pdbx_strand_id
1 'polypeptide(L)'
;MFNDPAIVSRFRNAKGLEPCEQHLFQKFIKQDDDVLDIGVGGGRTTPYLSAIARRYVGVDYSQAMVEACHEGWPELDFRNCDATDLSEFSDTTFDVVVFSFNGIDNIGDDSGRARCFAEIARVLKPGGVFIFSSHNARLLWILPVLDDVRGLKIFWRIAYSIFKSVQILIRTLWGGAFLAGRGYIFDPVDGGLKLFQSTPETIAPEVSAAGFAIMETVGSRWPSVKARLLTPWYYYACQKCR
;
A
#
# COMPACT_ATOMS: atom_id res chain seq x y z
N MET A 1 -16.48 5.64 2.90
CA MET A 1 -16.06 4.34 3.40
C MET A 1 -14.99 4.48 4.49
N PHE A 2 -13.81 5.06 4.21
CA PHE A 2 -12.75 5.18 5.21
C PHE A 2 -13.03 6.13 6.39
N ASN A 3 -14.16 6.86 6.34
CA ASN A 3 -14.71 7.61 7.49
C ASN A 3 -15.69 6.78 8.34
N ASP A 4 -15.90 5.49 8.03
CA ASP A 4 -16.75 4.60 8.84
C ASP A 4 -16.04 4.25 10.15
N PRO A 5 -16.66 4.45 11.33
CA PRO A 5 -16.03 4.20 12.63
C PRO A 5 -15.51 2.77 12.82
N ALA A 6 -16.19 1.77 12.24
CA ALA A 6 -15.74 0.38 12.34
C ALA A 6 -14.46 0.14 11.53
N ILE A 7 -14.34 0.80 10.37
CA ILE A 7 -13.15 0.74 9.53
C ILE A 7 -12.00 1.49 10.20
N VAL A 8 -12.24 2.70 10.69
CA VAL A 8 -11.23 3.47 11.45
C VAL A 8 -10.71 2.67 12.63
N SER A 9 -11.60 2.04 13.42
CA SER A 9 -11.21 1.19 14.56
C SER A 9 -10.35 -0.01 14.11
N ARG A 10 -10.67 -0.65 12.98
CA ARG A 10 -9.88 -1.76 12.44
C ARG A 10 -8.46 -1.32 12.09
N PHE A 11 -8.31 -0.18 11.39
CA PHE A 11 -7.01 0.36 11.02
C PHE A 11 -6.20 0.85 12.24
N ARG A 12 -6.85 1.47 13.21
CA ARG A 12 -6.22 1.90 14.47
C ARG A 12 -5.65 0.73 15.29
N ASN A 13 -6.27 -0.44 15.21
CA ASN A 13 -5.84 -1.64 15.91
C ASN A 13 -4.76 -2.43 15.15
N ALA A 14 -4.52 -2.13 13.87
CA ALA A 14 -3.44 -2.73 13.11
C ALA A 14 -2.09 -2.19 13.62
N LYS A 15 -1.18 -3.09 14.00
CA LYS A 15 0.11 -2.70 14.58
C LYS A 15 1.25 -3.48 13.96
N GLY A 16 2.43 -2.84 13.94
CA GLY A 16 3.68 -3.43 13.48
C GLY A 16 3.86 -3.38 11.97
N LEU A 17 5.08 -3.60 11.55
CA LEU A 17 5.46 -3.66 10.13
C LEU A 17 5.36 -5.09 9.64
N GLU A 18 4.97 -5.26 8.39
CA GLU A 18 5.19 -6.51 7.67
C GLU A 18 6.70 -6.75 7.49
N PRO A 19 7.17 -8.02 7.48
CA PRO A 19 8.61 -8.30 7.30
C PRO A 19 9.22 -7.67 6.04
N CYS A 20 8.45 -7.60 4.96
CA CYS A 20 8.86 -6.94 3.71
C CYS A 20 8.99 -5.41 3.86
N GLU A 21 8.10 -4.77 4.62
CA GLU A 21 8.20 -3.33 4.94
C GLU A 21 9.44 -3.08 5.80
N GLN A 22 9.60 -3.86 6.86
CA GLN A 22 10.77 -3.74 7.75
C GLN A 22 12.08 -3.86 6.97
N HIS A 23 12.18 -4.83 6.06
CA HIS A 23 13.34 -4.98 5.19
C HIS A 23 13.62 -3.74 4.35
N LEU A 24 12.61 -3.23 3.63
CA LEU A 24 12.79 -2.07 2.76
C LEU A 24 13.04 -0.79 3.55
N PHE A 25 12.33 -0.58 4.66
CA PHE A 25 12.51 0.61 5.48
C PHE A 25 13.91 0.67 6.10
N GLN A 26 14.41 -0.46 6.65
CA GLN A 26 15.77 -0.55 7.18
C GLN A 26 16.85 -0.32 6.12
N LYS A 27 16.59 -0.71 4.88
CA LYS A 27 17.55 -0.59 3.78
C LYS A 27 17.59 0.80 3.16
N PHE A 28 16.43 1.45 3.03
CA PHE A 28 16.29 2.64 2.20
C PHE A 28 15.95 3.91 2.95
N ILE A 29 15.54 3.86 4.23
CA ILE A 29 15.26 5.03 5.07
C ILE A 29 16.41 5.24 6.03
N LYS A 30 16.94 6.46 6.06
CA LYS A 30 18.06 6.86 6.92
C LYS A 30 17.56 7.69 8.10
N GLN A 31 18.37 7.75 9.14
CA GLN A 31 18.02 8.40 10.40
C GLN A 31 17.71 9.92 10.27
N ASP A 32 18.28 10.59 9.27
CA ASP A 32 18.11 12.03 9.09
C ASP A 32 17.19 12.41 7.91
N ASP A 33 16.41 11.44 7.38
CA ASP A 33 15.51 11.69 6.26
C ASP A 33 14.26 12.47 6.70
N ASP A 34 13.78 13.36 5.82
CA ASP A 34 12.45 13.91 5.87
C ASP A 34 11.49 12.92 5.20
N VAL A 35 10.52 12.40 5.96
CA VAL A 35 9.62 11.31 5.52
C VAL A 35 8.19 11.81 5.39
N LEU A 36 7.57 11.54 4.24
CA LEU A 36 6.12 11.67 4.02
C LEU A 36 5.48 10.28 3.95
N ASP A 37 4.54 10.01 4.84
CA ASP A 37 3.76 8.76 4.90
C ASP A 37 2.36 9.00 4.35
N ILE A 38 2.10 8.55 3.11
CA ILE A 38 0.83 8.75 2.40
C ILE A 38 -0.11 7.59 2.70
N GLY A 39 -1.40 7.90 2.94
CA GLY A 39 -2.38 6.92 3.32
C GLY A 39 -2.07 6.30 4.67
N VAL A 40 -1.71 7.17 5.63
CA VAL A 40 -1.25 6.76 6.97
C VAL A 40 -2.28 5.86 7.70
N GLY A 41 -3.56 5.93 7.32
CA GLY A 41 -4.65 5.17 7.92
C GLY A 41 -4.73 5.39 9.43
N GLY A 42 -4.76 4.31 10.22
CA GLY A 42 -4.76 4.38 11.68
C GLY A 42 -3.36 4.48 12.31
N GLY A 43 -2.33 4.83 11.55
CA GLY A 43 -0.98 5.07 12.07
C GLY A 43 -0.13 3.80 12.29
N ARG A 44 -0.35 2.73 11.52
CA ARG A 44 0.37 1.47 11.69
C ARG A 44 1.89 1.59 11.49
N THR A 45 2.32 2.39 10.54
CA THR A 45 3.73 2.67 10.20
C THR A 45 4.34 3.78 11.03
N THR A 46 3.50 4.67 11.57
CA THR A 46 3.88 5.88 12.32
C THR A 46 4.92 5.65 13.42
N PRO A 47 4.76 4.68 14.34
CA PRO A 47 5.73 4.51 15.44
C PRO A 47 7.14 4.20 14.95
N TYR A 48 7.25 3.51 13.81
CA TYR A 48 8.55 3.19 13.25
C TYR A 48 9.15 4.36 12.46
N LEU A 49 8.37 4.96 11.57
CA LEU A 49 8.85 6.02 10.68
C LEU A 49 9.18 7.30 11.47
N SER A 50 8.33 7.69 12.43
CA SER A 50 8.57 8.87 13.26
C SER A 50 9.79 8.73 14.19
N ALA A 51 10.13 7.49 14.60
CA ALA A 51 11.28 7.23 15.46
C ALA A 51 12.63 7.36 14.74
N ILE A 52 12.67 7.20 13.41
CA ILE A 52 13.91 7.26 12.62
C ILE A 52 14.02 8.53 11.79
N ALA A 53 12.90 9.15 11.40
CA ALA A 53 12.89 10.34 10.58
C ALA A 53 13.37 11.58 11.37
N ARG A 54 14.10 12.47 10.69
CA ARG A 54 14.35 13.83 11.21
C ARG A 54 13.03 14.61 11.30
N ARG A 55 12.20 14.49 10.28
CA ARG A 55 10.86 15.06 10.19
C ARG A 55 9.92 14.00 9.62
N TYR A 56 8.81 13.79 10.28
CA TYR A 56 7.74 12.90 9.84
C TYR A 56 6.47 13.69 9.58
N VAL A 57 5.83 13.45 8.44
CA VAL A 57 4.50 13.96 8.11
C VAL A 57 3.66 12.79 7.63
N GLY A 58 2.51 12.57 8.25
CA GLY A 58 1.52 11.58 7.82
C GLY A 58 0.34 12.27 7.11
N VAL A 59 -0.10 11.73 5.98
CA VAL A 59 -1.28 12.25 5.28
C VAL A 59 -2.28 11.14 4.96
N ASP A 60 -3.56 11.48 5.04
CA ASP A 60 -4.65 10.59 4.60
C ASP A 60 -5.79 11.44 4.02
N TYR A 61 -6.47 10.92 2.99
CA TYR A 61 -7.63 11.62 2.43
C TYR A 61 -8.89 11.50 3.32
N SER A 62 -8.89 10.55 4.27
CA SER A 62 -9.94 10.37 5.27
C SER A 62 -9.68 11.24 6.50
N GLN A 63 -10.53 12.24 6.72
CA GLN A 63 -10.45 13.10 7.90
C GLN A 63 -10.50 12.28 9.21
N ALA A 64 -11.33 11.23 9.26
CA ALA A 64 -11.45 10.38 10.44
C ALA A 64 -10.18 9.56 10.74
N MET A 65 -9.39 9.20 9.72
CA MET A 65 -8.08 8.57 9.93
C MET A 65 -7.07 9.56 10.48
N VAL A 66 -7.05 10.79 9.95
CA VAL A 66 -6.19 11.88 10.46
C VAL A 66 -6.49 12.18 11.92
N GLU A 67 -7.76 12.31 12.28
CA GLU A 67 -8.19 12.52 13.67
C GLU A 67 -7.75 11.38 14.59
N ALA A 68 -7.90 10.13 14.15
CA ALA A 68 -7.45 8.96 14.90
C ALA A 68 -5.92 8.94 15.10
N CYS A 69 -5.15 9.44 14.14
CA CYS A 69 -3.70 9.60 14.26
C CYS A 69 -3.34 10.71 15.24
N HIS A 70 -4.00 11.88 15.18
CA HIS A 70 -3.79 12.96 16.14
C HIS A 70 -4.12 12.54 17.58
N GLU A 71 -5.15 11.72 17.79
CA GLU A 71 -5.45 11.17 19.11
C GLU A 71 -4.32 10.25 19.63
N GLY A 72 -3.70 9.49 18.73
CA GLY A 72 -2.64 8.54 19.07
C GLY A 72 -1.26 9.20 19.27
N TRP A 73 -0.96 10.24 18.50
CA TRP A 73 0.33 10.95 18.46
C TRP A 73 0.11 12.46 18.27
N PRO A 74 -0.35 13.18 19.32
CA PRO A 74 -0.73 14.60 19.21
C PRO A 74 0.46 15.52 18.87
N GLU A 75 1.69 15.05 19.06
CA GLU A 75 2.91 15.80 18.76
C GLU A 75 3.39 15.68 17.31
N LEU A 76 2.80 14.76 16.52
CA LEU A 76 3.22 14.55 15.14
C LEU A 76 2.34 15.33 14.17
N ASP A 77 2.87 15.61 12.98
CA ASP A 77 2.20 16.35 11.90
C ASP A 77 1.37 15.37 11.06
N PHE A 78 0.05 15.44 11.19
CA PHE A 78 -0.89 14.70 10.32
C PHE A 78 -1.80 15.67 9.59
N ARG A 79 -2.07 15.40 8.31
CA ARG A 79 -2.89 16.29 7.48
C ARG A 79 -3.89 15.54 6.64
N ASN A 80 -5.05 16.14 6.41
CA ASN A 80 -6.03 15.64 5.46
C ASN A 80 -5.62 16.07 4.06
N CYS A 81 -5.16 15.13 3.24
CA CYS A 81 -4.60 15.40 1.92
C CYS A 81 -4.88 14.25 0.95
N ASP A 82 -5.20 14.58 -0.30
CA ASP A 82 -5.33 13.62 -1.38
C ASP A 82 -3.95 13.35 -2.02
N ALA A 83 -3.55 12.10 -2.13
CA ALA A 83 -2.30 11.69 -2.76
C ALA A 83 -2.17 12.14 -4.24
N THR A 84 -3.27 12.50 -4.90
CA THR A 84 -3.28 13.01 -6.27
C THR A 84 -3.11 14.53 -6.36
N ASP A 85 -3.05 15.20 -5.20
CA ASP A 85 -2.81 16.65 -5.08
C ASP A 85 -2.03 16.93 -3.78
N LEU A 86 -0.72 16.95 -3.87
CA LEU A 86 0.20 17.27 -2.77
C LEU A 86 0.63 18.75 -2.81
N SER A 87 -0.17 19.66 -3.37
CA SER A 87 0.16 21.08 -3.59
C SER A 87 0.48 21.85 -2.31
N GLU A 88 0.04 21.36 -1.13
CA GLU A 88 0.43 21.91 0.16
C GLU A 88 1.92 21.71 0.50
N PHE A 89 2.61 20.81 -0.19
CA PHE A 89 4.04 20.57 -0.04
C PHE A 89 4.81 21.18 -1.21
N SER A 90 5.89 21.88 -0.89
CA SER A 90 6.81 22.42 -1.88
C SER A 90 7.55 21.32 -2.63
N ASP A 91 8.04 21.63 -3.83
CA ASP A 91 8.90 20.74 -4.59
C ASP A 91 10.15 20.34 -3.79
N THR A 92 10.65 19.15 -4.02
CA THR A 92 11.93 18.66 -3.46
C THR A 92 12.03 18.81 -1.93
N THR A 93 10.95 18.49 -1.22
CA THR A 93 10.85 18.63 0.23
C THR A 93 11.31 17.38 0.97
N PHE A 94 10.94 16.19 0.50
CA PHE A 94 11.14 14.95 1.22
C PHE A 94 12.28 14.11 0.65
N ASP A 95 13.00 13.41 1.54
CA ASP A 95 14.01 12.41 1.16
C ASP A 95 13.35 11.08 0.83
N VAL A 96 12.28 10.74 1.56
CA VAL A 96 11.52 9.50 1.39
C VAL A 96 10.02 9.77 1.40
N VAL A 97 9.31 9.13 0.47
CA VAL A 97 7.85 9.00 0.48
C VAL A 97 7.49 7.53 0.63
N VAL A 98 6.59 7.23 1.56
CA VAL A 98 6.03 5.90 1.78
C VAL A 98 4.54 5.92 1.43
N PHE A 99 4.06 4.93 0.67
CA PHE A 99 2.63 4.71 0.43
C PHE A 99 2.34 3.21 0.61
N SER A 100 2.26 2.82 1.86
CA SER A 100 2.24 1.44 2.28
C SER A 100 0.86 0.80 2.19
N PHE A 101 0.81 -0.52 2.32
CA PHE A 101 -0.40 -1.33 2.44
C PHE A 101 -1.43 -1.11 1.32
N ASN A 102 -0.93 -1.01 0.08
CA ASN A 102 -1.70 -0.92 -1.16
C ASN A 102 -2.60 0.32 -1.28
N GLY A 103 -2.25 1.42 -0.59
CA GLY A 103 -3.03 2.65 -0.63
C GLY A 103 -3.20 3.20 -2.05
N ILE A 104 -2.18 3.10 -2.89
CA ILE A 104 -2.19 3.56 -4.29
C ILE A 104 -3.25 2.84 -5.14
N ASP A 105 -3.62 1.61 -4.80
CA ASP A 105 -4.60 0.82 -5.52
C ASP A 105 -6.05 1.32 -5.33
N ASN A 106 -6.28 2.15 -4.32
CA ASN A 106 -7.58 2.79 -4.07
C ASN A 106 -7.84 4.00 -4.99
N ILE A 107 -6.84 4.45 -5.75
CA ILE A 107 -7.02 5.51 -6.74
C ILE A 107 -7.80 4.97 -7.94
N GLY A 108 -9.00 5.52 -8.15
CA GLY A 108 -10.06 4.92 -8.97
C GLY A 108 -9.80 4.80 -10.47
N ASP A 109 -8.75 5.45 -11.02
CA ASP A 109 -8.42 5.44 -12.44
C ASP A 109 -6.93 5.66 -12.72
N ASP A 110 -6.52 5.36 -13.96
CA ASP A 110 -5.13 5.45 -14.39
C ASP A 110 -4.62 6.90 -14.39
N SER A 111 -5.48 7.87 -14.68
CA SER A 111 -5.09 9.30 -14.70
C SER A 111 -4.83 9.82 -13.29
N GLY A 112 -5.64 9.40 -12.31
CA GLY A 112 -5.41 9.70 -10.89
C GLY A 112 -4.11 9.11 -10.39
N ARG A 113 -3.82 7.83 -10.73
CA ARG A 113 -2.53 7.22 -10.35
C ARG A 113 -1.34 7.93 -11.00
N ALA A 114 -1.46 8.30 -12.28
CA ALA A 114 -0.40 9.06 -12.94
C ALA A 114 -0.15 10.40 -12.26
N ARG A 115 -1.21 11.14 -11.86
CA ARG A 115 -1.07 12.37 -11.05
C ARG A 115 -0.42 12.09 -9.70
N CYS A 116 -0.83 11.05 -8.99
CA CYS A 116 -0.23 10.65 -7.72
C CYS A 116 1.27 10.39 -7.87
N PHE A 117 1.70 9.61 -8.85
CA PHE A 117 3.11 9.39 -9.13
C PHE A 117 3.85 10.69 -9.47
N ALA A 118 3.25 11.58 -10.25
CA ALA A 118 3.84 12.88 -10.60
C ALA A 118 4.00 13.78 -9.37
N GLU A 119 3.00 13.87 -8.50
CA GLU A 119 3.05 14.64 -7.26
C GLU A 119 4.11 14.07 -6.30
N ILE A 120 4.19 12.74 -6.14
CA ILE A 120 5.24 12.09 -5.37
C ILE A 120 6.62 12.43 -5.94
N ALA A 121 6.76 12.37 -7.28
CA ALA A 121 8.02 12.75 -7.91
C ALA A 121 8.35 14.23 -7.69
N ARG A 122 7.37 15.13 -7.69
CA ARG A 122 7.56 16.57 -7.45
C ARG A 122 8.06 16.85 -6.04
N VAL A 123 7.41 16.28 -5.02
CA VAL A 123 7.74 16.55 -3.61
C VAL A 123 9.02 15.85 -3.15
N LEU A 124 9.46 14.79 -3.82
CA LEU A 124 10.73 14.12 -3.53
C LEU A 124 11.93 14.93 -4.01
N LYS A 125 12.98 14.95 -3.22
CA LYS A 125 14.30 15.46 -3.60
C LYS A 125 14.90 14.63 -4.74
N PRO A 126 15.81 15.18 -5.56
CA PRO A 126 16.58 14.40 -6.53
C PRO A 126 17.30 13.23 -5.86
N GLY A 127 17.12 12.01 -6.37
CA GLY A 127 17.65 10.79 -5.77
C GLY A 127 16.89 10.29 -4.55
N GLY A 128 15.80 10.95 -4.14
CA GLY A 128 14.92 10.51 -3.07
C GLY A 128 14.24 9.18 -3.37
N VAL A 129 13.71 8.55 -2.35
CA VAL A 129 13.18 7.19 -2.42
C VAL A 129 11.65 7.18 -2.24
N PHE A 130 10.97 6.45 -3.12
CA PHE A 130 9.56 6.14 -3.01
C PHE A 130 9.35 4.66 -2.72
N ILE A 131 8.69 4.34 -1.60
CA ILE A 131 8.35 2.96 -1.22
C ILE A 131 6.84 2.80 -1.21
N PHE A 132 6.32 1.89 -2.02
CA PHE A 132 4.89 1.63 -2.09
C PHE A 132 4.57 0.15 -2.30
N SER A 133 3.30 -0.22 -2.12
CA SER A 133 2.84 -1.57 -2.44
C SER A 133 1.61 -1.56 -3.34
N SER A 134 1.42 -2.65 -4.10
CA SER A 134 0.27 -2.86 -4.98
C SER A 134 -0.12 -4.32 -5.02
N HIS A 135 -1.42 -4.59 -5.10
CA HIS A 135 -1.98 -5.93 -5.19
C HIS A 135 -1.51 -6.67 -6.44
N ASN A 136 -1.28 -7.98 -6.27
CA ASN A 136 -0.83 -8.83 -7.36
C ASN A 136 -2.02 -9.30 -8.22
N ALA A 137 -2.06 -8.82 -9.47
CA ALA A 137 -3.09 -9.20 -10.44
C ALA A 137 -3.10 -10.71 -10.78
N ARG A 138 -2.01 -11.43 -10.54
CA ARG A 138 -1.87 -12.87 -10.80
C ARG A 138 -1.92 -13.72 -9.54
N LEU A 139 -2.50 -13.21 -8.45
CA LEU A 139 -2.68 -13.99 -7.24
C LEU A 139 -3.67 -15.13 -7.47
N LEU A 140 -3.20 -16.35 -7.27
CA LEU A 140 -4.08 -17.52 -7.15
C LEU A 140 -4.42 -17.72 -5.66
N TRP A 141 -5.60 -17.32 -5.27
CA TRP A 141 -6.16 -17.58 -3.94
C TRP A 141 -6.57 -19.06 -3.82
N ILE A 142 -5.61 -19.97 -3.87
CA ILE A 142 -5.89 -21.42 -3.82
C ILE A 142 -5.83 -21.94 -2.38
N LEU A 143 -5.17 -21.22 -1.48
CA LEU A 143 -5.00 -21.67 -0.10
C LEU A 143 -5.69 -20.73 0.87
N PRO A 144 -6.64 -21.24 1.69
CA PRO A 144 -7.13 -20.49 2.83
C PRO A 144 -5.96 -20.17 3.75
N VAL A 145 -5.95 -18.95 4.28
CA VAL A 145 -5.05 -18.61 5.38
C VAL A 145 -5.47 -19.50 6.56
N LEU A 146 -4.73 -20.57 6.78
CA LEU A 146 -4.97 -21.56 7.86
C LEU A 146 -4.34 -21.12 9.18
N ASP A 147 -3.99 -19.85 9.31
CA ASP A 147 -3.45 -19.32 10.54
C ASP A 147 -4.53 -19.36 11.62
N ASP A 148 -4.27 -20.16 12.65
CA ASP A 148 -4.98 -20.19 13.95
C ASP A 148 -6.41 -20.75 13.98
N VAL A 149 -6.69 -21.88 13.33
CA VAL A 149 -8.02 -22.51 13.45
C VAL A 149 -7.96 -23.92 14.06
N ARG A 150 -8.47 -24.05 15.28
CA ARG A 150 -8.69 -25.34 15.94
C ARG A 150 -10.19 -25.63 16.06
N GLY A 151 -10.61 -26.88 15.80
CA GLY A 151 -11.97 -27.38 16.04
C GLY A 151 -12.90 -27.47 14.82
N LEU A 152 -14.16 -27.89 15.05
CA LEU A 152 -15.18 -28.15 14.00
C LEU A 152 -15.47 -26.93 13.07
N LYS A 153 -15.22 -25.72 13.54
CA LYS A 153 -15.38 -24.48 12.76
C LYS A 153 -14.40 -24.38 11.58
N ILE A 154 -13.36 -25.23 11.56
CA ILE A 154 -12.35 -25.24 10.49
C ILE A 154 -13.00 -25.59 9.12
N PHE A 155 -13.93 -26.55 9.07
CA PHE A 155 -14.60 -26.94 7.84
C PHE A 155 -15.40 -25.82 7.22
N TRP A 156 -16.18 -25.07 8.01
CA TRP A 156 -16.93 -23.91 7.55
C TRP A 156 -16.04 -22.77 7.09
N ARG A 157 -14.90 -22.54 7.76
CA ARG A 157 -13.94 -21.51 7.36
C ARG A 157 -13.21 -21.89 6.08
N ILE A 158 -12.83 -23.17 5.92
CA ILE A 158 -12.25 -23.68 4.67
C ILE A 158 -13.25 -23.55 3.52
N ALA A 159 -14.49 -24.00 3.71
CA ALA A 159 -15.54 -23.89 2.69
C ALA A 159 -15.80 -22.42 2.30
N TYR A 160 -15.90 -21.52 3.28
CA TYR A 160 -16.06 -20.09 3.05
C TYR A 160 -14.85 -19.48 2.33
N SER A 161 -13.63 -19.86 2.71
CA SER A 161 -12.40 -19.40 2.06
C SER A 161 -12.31 -19.88 0.63
N ILE A 162 -12.64 -21.14 0.34
CA ILE A 162 -12.71 -21.69 -1.03
C ILE A 162 -13.76 -20.93 -1.83
N PHE A 163 -14.95 -20.71 -1.27
CA PHE A 163 -16.02 -19.96 -1.95
C PHE A 163 -15.58 -18.54 -2.30
N LYS A 164 -14.95 -17.83 -1.36
CA LYS A 164 -14.38 -16.49 -1.61
C LYS A 164 -13.26 -16.51 -2.65
N SER A 165 -12.37 -17.49 -2.56
CA SER A 165 -11.27 -17.66 -3.53
C SER A 165 -11.81 -17.89 -4.96
N VAL A 166 -12.85 -18.72 -5.09
CA VAL A 166 -13.52 -18.95 -6.39
C VAL A 166 -14.19 -17.67 -6.90
N GLN A 167 -14.87 -16.92 -6.04
CA GLN A 167 -15.48 -15.65 -6.45
C GLN A 167 -14.42 -14.62 -6.92
N ILE A 168 -13.31 -14.51 -6.20
CA ILE A 168 -12.19 -13.61 -6.58
C ILE A 168 -11.60 -14.07 -7.91
N LEU A 169 -11.34 -15.37 -8.07
CA LEU A 169 -10.78 -15.92 -9.30
C LEU A 169 -11.70 -15.66 -10.50
N ILE A 170 -12.99 -15.92 -10.35
CA ILE A 170 -13.98 -15.65 -11.42
C ILE A 170 -13.97 -14.17 -11.79
N ARG A 171 -14.03 -13.26 -10.82
CA ARG A 171 -14.01 -11.81 -11.08
C ARG A 171 -12.72 -11.34 -11.71
N THR A 172 -11.57 -11.87 -11.25
CA THR A 172 -10.25 -11.55 -11.81
C THR A 172 -10.12 -12.04 -13.25
N LEU A 173 -10.63 -13.24 -13.56
CA LEU A 173 -10.65 -13.78 -14.92
C LEU A 173 -11.62 -13.02 -15.83
N TRP A 174 -12.83 -12.70 -15.36
CA TRP A 174 -13.84 -11.95 -16.14
C TRP A 174 -13.41 -10.49 -16.37
N GLY A 175 -12.74 -9.88 -15.40
CA GLY A 175 -12.19 -8.53 -15.55
C GLY A 175 -10.95 -8.43 -16.44
N GLY A 176 -10.40 -9.58 -16.91
CA GLY A 176 -9.20 -9.62 -17.74
C GLY A 176 -7.90 -9.25 -17.01
N ALA A 177 -7.97 -8.80 -15.77
CA ALA A 177 -6.81 -8.33 -15.01
C ALA A 177 -5.76 -9.43 -14.82
N PHE A 178 -6.16 -10.66 -14.60
CA PHE A 178 -5.24 -11.81 -14.45
C PHE A 178 -4.42 -12.06 -15.71
N LEU A 179 -5.06 -12.07 -16.89
CA LEU A 179 -4.38 -12.32 -18.16
C LEU A 179 -3.51 -11.14 -18.57
N ALA A 180 -4.05 -9.92 -18.43
CA ALA A 180 -3.31 -8.69 -18.73
C ALA A 180 -2.19 -8.40 -17.73
N GLY A 181 -2.24 -9.00 -16.53
CA GLY A 181 -1.31 -8.70 -15.44
C GLY A 181 -1.53 -7.33 -14.79
N ARG A 182 -2.61 -6.62 -15.15
CA ARG A 182 -3.05 -5.35 -14.59
C ARG A 182 -4.54 -5.10 -14.82
N GLY A 183 -5.15 -4.32 -13.96
CA GLY A 183 -6.55 -3.92 -14.12
C GLY A 183 -7.23 -3.61 -12.81
N TYR A 184 -8.53 -3.39 -12.87
CA TYR A 184 -9.34 -3.09 -11.70
C TYR A 184 -10.22 -4.28 -11.37
N ILE A 185 -10.37 -4.55 -10.08
CA ILE A 185 -11.36 -5.49 -9.56
C ILE A 185 -12.26 -4.78 -8.56
N PHE A 186 -13.45 -5.35 -8.34
CA PHE A 186 -14.31 -4.95 -7.22
C PHE A 186 -14.07 -5.92 -6.07
N ASP A 187 -13.46 -5.44 -4.98
CA ASP A 187 -13.17 -6.27 -3.83
C ASP A 187 -14.47 -6.65 -3.10
N PRO A 188 -14.81 -7.95 -3.02
CA PRO A 188 -16.00 -8.41 -2.31
C PRO A 188 -15.84 -8.39 -0.80
N VAL A 189 -14.61 -8.23 -0.29
CA VAL A 189 -14.32 -8.26 1.16
C VAL A 189 -14.48 -6.87 1.76
N ASP A 190 -14.00 -5.84 1.07
CA ASP A 190 -14.03 -4.45 1.54
C ASP A 190 -15.17 -3.63 0.89
N GLY A 191 -16.38 -4.20 0.87
CA GLY A 191 -17.59 -3.47 0.49
C GLY A 191 -17.74 -3.11 -1.00
N GLY A 192 -17.01 -3.78 -1.89
CA GLY A 192 -17.09 -3.57 -3.34
C GLY A 192 -16.25 -2.40 -3.83
N LEU A 193 -15.19 -2.03 -3.12
CA LEU A 193 -14.21 -1.05 -3.59
C LEU A 193 -13.61 -1.48 -4.92
N LYS A 194 -13.47 -0.51 -5.81
CA LYS A 194 -12.74 -0.67 -7.06
C LYS A 194 -11.25 -0.54 -6.74
N LEU A 195 -10.52 -1.67 -6.76
CA LEU A 195 -9.10 -1.73 -6.48
C LEU A 195 -8.31 -1.99 -7.75
N PHE A 196 -7.21 -1.27 -7.90
CA PHE A 196 -6.21 -1.56 -8.91
C PHE A 196 -5.37 -2.77 -8.50
N GLN A 197 -4.92 -3.52 -9.50
CA GLN A 197 -3.97 -4.63 -9.33
C GLN A 197 -2.96 -4.60 -10.46
N SER A 198 -1.73 -5.00 -10.18
CA SER A 198 -0.64 -5.05 -11.16
C SER A 198 0.30 -6.21 -10.90
N THR A 199 1.18 -6.49 -11.85
CA THR A 199 2.38 -7.29 -11.64
C THR A 199 3.61 -6.38 -11.69
N PRO A 200 4.78 -6.81 -11.20
CA PRO A 200 6.01 -6.03 -11.32
C PRO A 200 6.31 -5.59 -12.76
N GLU A 201 6.00 -6.43 -13.74
CA GLU A 201 6.23 -6.15 -15.14
C GLU A 201 5.27 -5.07 -15.70
N THR A 202 4.04 -5.04 -15.20
CA THR A 202 3.00 -4.13 -15.73
C THR A 202 2.94 -2.79 -15.01
N ILE A 203 3.45 -2.68 -13.78
CA ILE A 203 3.55 -1.39 -13.08
C ILE A 203 4.83 -0.63 -13.44
N ALA A 204 5.90 -1.34 -13.80
CA ALA A 204 7.19 -0.73 -14.09
C ALA A 204 7.15 0.39 -15.14
N PRO A 205 6.37 0.30 -16.24
CA PRO A 205 6.23 1.41 -17.19
C PRO A 205 5.62 2.67 -16.57
N GLU A 206 4.62 2.56 -15.67
CA GLU A 206 4.02 3.73 -15.00
C GLU A 206 5.03 4.40 -14.06
N VAL A 207 5.76 3.60 -13.29
CA VAL A 207 6.82 4.05 -12.38
C VAL A 207 7.92 4.76 -13.17
N SER A 208 8.35 4.17 -14.29
CA SER A 208 9.39 4.76 -15.15
C SER A 208 8.93 6.05 -15.83
N ALA A 209 7.67 6.10 -16.30
CA ALA A 209 7.10 7.30 -16.91
C ALA A 209 7.02 8.49 -15.95
N ALA A 210 6.88 8.22 -14.64
CA ALA A 210 6.91 9.23 -13.60
C ALA A 210 8.33 9.64 -13.16
N GLY A 211 9.37 9.14 -13.80
CA GLY A 211 10.76 9.47 -13.50
C GLY A 211 11.39 8.67 -12.36
N PHE A 212 10.91 7.47 -12.10
CA PHE A 212 11.47 6.58 -11.08
C PHE A 212 12.16 5.35 -11.70
N ALA A 213 13.22 4.88 -11.04
CA ALA A 213 13.84 3.59 -11.28
C ALA A 213 13.53 2.63 -10.12
N ILE A 214 12.99 1.45 -10.40
CA ILE A 214 12.75 0.41 -9.38
C ILE A 214 14.10 -0.18 -8.97
N MET A 215 14.45 -0.02 -7.70
CA MET A 215 15.68 -0.56 -7.11
C MET A 215 15.48 -1.97 -6.56
N GLU A 216 14.32 -2.22 -5.95
CA GLU A 216 13.99 -3.51 -5.35
C GLU A 216 12.50 -3.78 -5.39
N THR A 217 12.15 -5.06 -5.61
CA THR A 217 10.78 -5.57 -5.52
C THR A 217 10.75 -6.76 -4.60
N VAL A 218 9.91 -6.74 -3.57
CA VAL A 218 9.74 -7.84 -2.62
C VAL A 218 8.27 -8.23 -2.50
N GLY A 219 8.01 -9.53 -2.36
CA GLY A 219 6.65 -10.01 -2.11
C GLY A 219 6.25 -9.83 -0.65
N SER A 220 4.96 -9.65 -0.38
CA SER A 220 4.43 -9.46 0.97
C SER A 220 4.76 -10.60 1.94
N ARG A 221 5.03 -11.81 1.43
CA ARG A 221 5.42 -12.97 2.25
C ARG A 221 6.93 -13.17 2.35
N TRP A 222 7.72 -12.16 1.99
CA TRP A 222 9.17 -12.19 2.15
C TRP A 222 9.55 -12.48 3.63
N PRO A 223 10.62 -13.27 3.91
CA PRO A 223 11.47 -13.99 2.96
C PRO A 223 10.96 -15.37 2.55
N SER A 224 9.83 -15.83 3.10
CA SER A 224 9.40 -17.24 3.08
C SER A 224 8.81 -17.71 1.75
N VAL A 225 8.25 -16.82 0.91
CA VAL A 225 7.60 -17.19 -0.35
C VAL A 225 8.09 -16.33 -1.50
N LYS A 226 8.71 -16.98 -2.50
CA LYS A 226 9.15 -16.35 -3.74
C LYS A 226 8.21 -16.60 -4.93
N ALA A 227 7.15 -17.39 -4.74
CA ALA A 227 6.27 -17.79 -5.83
C ALA A 227 5.32 -16.65 -6.21
N ARG A 228 5.42 -16.17 -7.46
CA ARG A 228 4.62 -15.05 -8.01
C ARG A 228 3.11 -15.23 -7.84
N LEU A 229 2.60 -16.45 -7.98
CA LEU A 229 1.17 -16.77 -7.89
C LEU A 229 0.63 -16.86 -6.44
N LEU A 230 1.52 -16.89 -5.43
CA LEU A 230 1.15 -17.02 -4.02
C LEU A 230 1.41 -15.73 -3.22
N THR A 231 1.92 -14.69 -3.85
CA THR A 231 2.21 -13.40 -3.23
C THR A 231 1.00 -12.48 -3.39
N PRO A 232 0.32 -12.09 -2.31
CA PRO A 232 -0.88 -11.24 -2.36
C PRO A 232 -0.63 -9.84 -2.93
N TRP A 233 0.48 -9.21 -2.57
CA TRP A 233 0.92 -7.91 -3.07
C TRP A 233 2.43 -7.82 -3.10
N TYR A 234 2.94 -6.89 -3.87
CA TYR A 234 4.36 -6.56 -3.95
C TYR A 234 4.62 -5.20 -3.35
N TYR A 235 5.78 -5.08 -2.71
CA TYR A 235 6.39 -3.82 -2.33
C TYR A 235 7.49 -3.45 -3.30
N TYR A 236 7.57 -2.17 -3.60
CA TYR A 236 8.55 -1.57 -4.51
C TYR A 236 9.30 -0.47 -3.78
N ALA A 237 10.63 -0.50 -3.85
CA ALA A 237 11.47 0.63 -3.52
C ALA A 237 11.99 1.23 -4.83
N CYS A 238 11.70 2.51 -5.04
CA CYS A 238 11.98 3.22 -6.28
C CYS A 238 12.81 4.46 -5.97
N GLN A 239 13.79 4.77 -6.81
CA GLN A 239 14.58 5.99 -6.71
C GLN A 239 14.13 6.99 -7.76
N LYS A 240 13.92 8.25 -7.36
CA LYS A 240 13.70 9.35 -8.29
C LYS A 240 14.95 9.56 -9.13
N CYS A 241 14.79 9.47 -10.44
CA CYS A 241 15.86 9.80 -11.39
C CYS A 241 16.25 11.29 -11.27
N ARG A 242 17.50 11.58 -11.58
CA ARG A 242 18.04 12.97 -11.51
C ARG A 242 17.47 13.82 -12.61
#